data_d4935818959196176c0c0171ded7a61d
#
_entry.id   d4935818959196176c0c0171ded7a61d
#
_cell.length_a   1.000
_cell.length_b   1.000
_cell.length_c   1.000
_cell.angle_alpha   90.00
_cell.angle_beta   90.00
_cell.angle_gamma   90.00
#
_symmetry.space_group_name_H-M   'P 1'
#
loop_
_entity.id
_entity.type
_entity.pdbx_description
1 polymer ?
#
loop_
_entity_poly.entity_id
_entity_poly.type
_entity_poly.pdbx_seq_one_letter_code
_entity_poly.pdbx_strand_id
1 'polypeptide(L)'
;KDCLRCGKCKPVCSTHVPRANLLYSPRNKILATSLLVEAFLYEEQTRRGISLKHFDEFNDVADHCTICHRCVKPCPVDIDFGDVSVAMRNFLRKQNKKRFSPGTAAAMAFLNIKDPTTIKVMRAGMMGFGFKAQRLAAKAAKALGLTQETRAHPPATLGRPTVKAQVIHFLNRPMPGNLPKRTSRGLLDIEDDKVIPVIRNPKMSSEESEAVFYFP
;
A
#
# COMPACT_ATOMS: atom_id res chain seq x y z
N LYS A 1 -24.31 -6.44 10.01
CA LYS A 1 -24.57 -7.63 10.87
C LYS A 1 -24.77 -8.93 10.09
N ASP A 2 -24.80 -8.90 8.77
CA ASP A 2 -25.23 -10.00 7.92
C ASP A 2 -24.11 -11.01 7.57
N CYS A 3 -22.91 -10.82 8.12
CA CYS A 3 -21.78 -11.70 7.86
C CYS A 3 -22.02 -13.10 8.46
N LEU A 4 -22.12 -14.12 7.62
CA LEU A 4 -22.30 -15.51 8.00
C LEU A 4 -21.06 -16.17 8.63
N ARG A 5 -19.97 -15.44 8.77
CA ARG A 5 -18.68 -15.92 9.31
C ARG A 5 -18.08 -17.13 8.59
N CYS A 6 -18.53 -17.44 7.37
CA CYS A 6 -18.15 -18.63 6.60
C CYS A 6 -16.66 -18.67 6.19
N GLY A 7 -15.99 -17.51 6.11
CA GLY A 7 -14.56 -17.42 5.78
C GLY A 7 -14.20 -17.58 4.30
N LYS A 8 -15.14 -17.70 3.37
CA LYS A 8 -14.88 -17.82 1.91
C LYS A 8 -14.06 -16.64 1.36
N CYS A 9 -14.11 -15.46 2.00
CA CYS A 9 -13.33 -14.29 1.62
C CYS A 9 -11.84 -14.36 1.98
N LYS A 10 -11.39 -15.32 2.82
CA LYS A 10 -10.00 -15.41 3.26
C LYS A 10 -9.02 -15.71 2.12
N PRO A 11 -9.22 -16.72 1.25
CA PRO A 11 -8.25 -17.10 0.24
C PRO A 11 -8.00 -16.01 -0.81
N VAL A 12 -8.99 -15.15 -1.05
CA VAL A 12 -8.91 -14.10 -2.09
C VAL A 12 -8.35 -12.77 -1.58
N CYS A 13 -8.10 -12.65 -0.26
CA CYS A 13 -7.64 -11.41 0.34
C CYS A 13 -6.15 -11.20 0.12
N SER A 14 -5.79 -10.12 -0.59
CA SER A 14 -4.40 -9.77 -0.88
C SER A 14 -3.56 -9.42 0.37
N THR A 15 -4.20 -9.00 1.47
CA THR A 15 -3.50 -8.68 2.72
C THR A 15 -3.39 -9.87 3.68
N HIS A 16 -4.32 -10.82 3.59
CA HIS A 16 -4.35 -12.00 4.46
C HIS A 16 -3.42 -13.11 3.95
N VAL A 17 -3.53 -13.46 2.68
CA VAL A 17 -2.80 -14.61 2.08
C VAL A 17 -1.29 -14.51 2.27
N PRO A 18 -0.62 -13.36 1.99
CA PRO A 18 0.83 -13.28 2.11
C PRO A 18 1.35 -13.36 3.55
N ARG A 19 0.53 -12.98 4.53
CA ARG A 19 0.95 -12.86 5.93
C ARG A 19 0.42 -13.96 6.83
N ALA A 20 -0.54 -14.76 6.35
CA ALA A 20 -1.25 -15.77 7.12
C ALA A 20 -1.80 -15.27 8.47
N ASN A 21 -2.00 -13.95 8.60
CA ASN A 21 -2.49 -13.34 9.83
C ASN A 21 -4.02 -13.31 9.83
N LEU A 22 -4.63 -13.99 10.79
CA LEU A 22 -6.07 -14.10 10.90
C LEU A 22 -6.77 -12.75 11.05
N LEU A 23 -6.12 -11.76 11.71
CA LEU A 23 -6.66 -10.42 11.88
C LEU A 23 -6.89 -9.73 10.54
N TYR A 24 -6.03 -9.97 9.56
CA TYR A 24 -6.11 -9.30 8.25
C TYR A 24 -7.09 -9.94 7.27
N SER A 25 -7.73 -11.04 7.64
CA SER A 25 -8.78 -11.62 6.80
C SER A 25 -10.03 -10.73 6.77
N PRO A 26 -10.75 -10.61 5.65
CA PRO A 26 -11.95 -9.77 5.57
C PRO A 26 -12.99 -10.16 6.62
N ARG A 27 -13.21 -11.46 6.83
CA ARG A 27 -14.11 -11.96 7.87
C ARG A 27 -13.79 -11.40 9.26
N ASN A 28 -12.52 -11.49 9.66
CA ASN A 28 -12.11 -11.03 10.99
C ASN A 28 -12.12 -9.51 11.09
N LYS A 29 -11.82 -8.78 10.01
CA LYS A 29 -11.98 -7.33 9.97
C LYS A 29 -13.44 -6.90 10.18
N ILE A 30 -14.39 -7.59 9.55
CA ILE A 30 -15.83 -7.31 9.76
C ILE A 30 -16.22 -7.58 11.20
N LEU A 31 -15.76 -8.70 11.79
CA LEU A 31 -16.02 -8.99 13.22
C LEU A 31 -15.41 -7.93 14.14
N ALA A 32 -14.15 -7.55 13.90
CA ALA A 32 -13.49 -6.49 14.67
C ALA A 32 -14.23 -5.15 14.52
N THR A 33 -14.68 -4.80 13.31
CA THR A 33 -15.49 -3.60 13.10
C THR A 33 -16.79 -3.63 13.90
N SER A 34 -17.50 -4.75 13.91
CA SER A 34 -18.74 -4.91 14.68
C SER A 34 -18.49 -4.74 16.18
N LEU A 35 -17.46 -5.38 16.71
CA LEU A 35 -17.08 -5.28 18.13
C LEU A 35 -16.68 -3.85 18.52
N LEU A 36 -15.94 -3.16 17.64
CA LEU A 36 -15.55 -1.76 17.88
C LEU A 36 -16.75 -0.82 17.87
N VAL A 37 -17.70 -1.03 16.94
CA VAL A 37 -18.94 -0.26 16.92
C VAL A 37 -19.76 -0.49 18.17
N GLU A 38 -19.87 -1.74 18.63
CA GLU A 38 -20.55 -2.07 19.90
C GLU A 38 -19.84 -1.42 21.10
N ALA A 39 -18.51 -1.41 21.13
CA ALA A 39 -17.74 -0.74 22.18
C ALA A 39 -17.99 0.78 22.18
N PHE A 40 -18.01 1.44 21.03
CA PHE A 40 -18.33 2.85 20.93
C PHE A 40 -19.73 3.17 21.42
N LEU A 41 -20.72 2.36 21.04
CA LEU A 41 -22.11 2.53 21.49
C LEU A 41 -22.24 2.32 23.01
N TYR A 42 -21.55 1.35 23.55
CA TYR A 42 -21.53 1.09 25.00
C TYR A 42 -20.90 2.26 25.78
N GLU A 43 -19.77 2.78 25.32
CA GLU A 43 -19.09 3.91 25.97
C GLU A 43 -19.95 5.18 25.90
N GLU A 44 -20.63 5.42 24.79
CA GLU A 44 -21.55 6.54 24.63
C GLU A 44 -22.76 6.41 25.59
N GLN A 45 -23.36 5.25 25.67
CA GLN A 45 -24.49 4.98 26.59
C GLN A 45 -24.11 5.14 28.06
N THR A 46 -22.91 4.75 28.42
CA THR A 46 -22.42 4.86 29.81
C THR A 46 -21.88 6.24 30.15
N ARG A 47 -21.89 7.18 29.20
CA ARG A 47 -21.36 8.55 29.35
C ARG A 47 -19.90 8.61 29.83
N ARG A 48 -19.12 7.56 29.59
CA ARG A 48 -17.69 7.50 29.95
C ARG A 48 -16.80 8.17 28.94
N GLY A 49 -17.36 8.53 27.77
CA GLY A 49 -16.59 8.99 26.61
C GLY A 49 -15.90 7.84 25.87
N ILE A 50 -15.58 8.07 24.59
CA ILE A 50 -14.96 7.06 23.74
C ILE A 50 -13.47 6.97 24.01
N SER A 51 -12.97 5.76 24.31
CA SER A 51 -11.56 5.51 24.57
C SER A 51 -10.71 5.75 23.32
N LEU A 52 -9.58 6.45 23.48
CA LEU A 52 -8.60 6.68 22.43
C LEU A 52 -8.05 5.37 21.84
N LYS A 53 -7.98 4.32 22.64
CA LYS A 53 -7.54 2.99 22.23
C LYS A 53 -8.43 2.41 21.14
N HIS A 54 -9.74 2.56 21.24
CA HIS A 54 -10.68 2.07 20.23
C HIS A 54 -10.51 2.78 18.88
N PHE A 55 -10.16 4.05 18.89
CA PHE A 55 -9.81 4.76 17.64
C PHE A 55 -8.54 4.22 16.99
N ASP A 56 -7.55 3.83 17.79
CA ASP A 56 -6.32 3.22 17.27
C ASP A 56 -6.57 1.84 16.67
N GLU A 57 -7.37 1.01 17.33
CA GLU A 57 -7.78 -0.30 16.84
C GLU A 57 -8.61 -0.16 15.54
N PHE A 58 -9.50 0.83 15.49
CA PHE A 58 -10.30 1.14 14.31
C PHE A 58 -9.43 1.59 13.13
N ASN A 59 -8.40 2.40 13.38
CA ASN A 59 -7.39 2.75 12.38
C ASN A 59 -6.67 1.51 11.83
N ASP A 60 -6.26 0.59 12.71
CA ASP A 60 -5.53 -0.62 12.30
C ASP A 60 -6.40 -1.51 11.40
N VAL A 61 -7.64 -1.75 11.76
CA VAL A 61 -8.57 -2.55 10.95
C VAL A 61 -8.79 -1.91 9.59
N ALA A 62 -9.01 -0.58 9.55
CA ALA A 62 -9.25 0.16 8.33
C ALA A 62 -8.01 0.20 7.41
N ASP A 63 -6.81 0.41 7.97
CA ASP A 63 -5.59 0.62 7.19
C ASP A 63 -5.03 -0.66 6.55
N HIS A 64 -5.38 -1.83 7.09
CA HIS A 64 -4.96 -3.11 6.54
C HIS A 64 -5.83 -3.61 5.36
N CYS A 65 -6.64 -2.76 4.76
CA CYS A 65 -7.39 -3.07 3.55
C CYS A 65 -6.82 -2.29 2.36
N THR A 66 -6.54 -3.00 1.26
CA THR A 66 -6.07 -2.40 0.00
C THR A 66 -7.20 -1.96 -0.93
N ILE A 67 -8.45 -2.10 -0.48
CA ILE A 67 -9.65 -1.72 -1.25
C ILE A 67 -9.67 -2.40 -2.64
N CYS A 68 -9.27 -3.66 -2.69
CA CYS A 68 -9.21 -4.42 -3.95
C CYS A 68 -10.54 -5.09 -4.33
N HIS A 69 -11.57 -5.01 -3.50
CA HIS A 69 -12.94 -5.53 -3.66
C HIS A 69 -13.05 -7.05 -3.94
N ARG A 70 -11.94 -7.80 -3.90
CA ARG A 70 -11.95 -9.25 -4.21
C ARG A 70 -12.78 -10.09 -3.23
N CYS A 71 -13.02 -9.58 -2.03
CA CYS A 71 -13.78 -10.30 -0.99
C CYS A 71 -15.28 -10.38 -1.28
N VAL A 72 -15.82 -9.55 -2.15
CA VAL A 72 -17.26 -9.57 -2.54
C VAL A 72 -17.59 -10.84 -3.29
N LYS A 73 -16.81 -11.17 -4.31
CA LYS A 73 -17.12 -12.29 -5.22
C LYS A 73 -17.42 -13.63 -4.55
N PRO A 74 -16.64 -14.10 -3.55
CA PRO A 74 -16.94 -15.34 -2.84
C PRO A 74 -17.93 -15.16 -1.68
N CYS A 75 -18.41 -13.95 -1.41
CA CYS A 75 -19.29 -13.68 -0.28
C CYS A 75 -20.74 -14.05 -0.63
N PRO A 76 -21.41 -14.94 0.10
CA PRO A 76 -22.78 -15.33 -0.20
C PRO A 76 -23.83 -14.26 0.14
N VAL A 77 -23.41 -13.17 0.79
CA VAL A 77 -24.25 -12.04 1.20
C VAL A 77 -23.65 -10.69 0.71
N ASP A 78 -22.82 -10.74 -0.30
CA ASP A 78 -22.26 -9.62 -1.05
C ASP A 78 -21.63 -8.50 -0.20
N ILE A 79 -21.01 -8.87 0.92
CA ILE A 79 -20.32 -7.89 1.77
C ILE A 79 -19.01 -7.48 1.15
N ASP A 80 -18.88 -6.19 0.83
CA ASP A 80 -17.64 -5.55 0.44
C ASP A 80 -16.92 -4.90 1.62
N PHE A 81 -15.83 -5.52 2.06
CA PHE A 81 -15.01 -4.89 3.10
C PHE A 81 -14.22 -3.69 2.58
N GLY A 82 -14.02 -3.56 1.28
CA GLY A 82 -13.40 -2.37 0.67
C GLY A 82 -14.20 -1.11 1.00
N ASP A 83 -15.50 -1.14 0.75
CA ASP A 83 -16.41 -0.02 1.05
C ASP A 83 -16.50 0.26 2.54
N VAL A 84 -16.61 -0.79 3.36
CA VAL A 84 -16.56 -0.65 4.82
C VAL A 84 -15.27 0.05 5.27
N SER A 85 -14.12 -0.34 4.70
CA SER A 85 -12.84 0.28 5.02
C SER A 85 -12.79 1.77 4.63
N VAL A 86 -13.35 2.14 3.48
CA VAL A 86 -13.46 3.55 3.05
C VAL A 86 -14.33 4.34 4.03
N ALA A 87 -15.49 3.79 4.40
CA ALA A 87 -16.40 4.42 5.38
C ALA A 87 -15.72 4.62 6.75
N MET A 88 -14.98 3.61 7.23
CA MET A 88 -14.21 3.68 8.47
C MET A 88 -13.14 4.79 8.40
N ARG A 89 -12.38 4.87 7.31
CA ARG A 89 -11.35 5.91 7.12
C ARG A 89 -11.96 7.31 7.07
N ASN A 90 -13.12 7.45 6.43
CA ASN A 90 -13.83 8.73 6.35
C ASN A 90 -14.37 9.14 7.74
N PHE A 91 -14.92 8.20 8.50
CA PHE A 91 -15.34 8.44 9.88
C PHE A 91 -14.17 8.94 10.74
N LEU A 92 -13.02 8.24 10.69
CA LEU A 92 -11.81 8.63 11.43
C LEU A 92 -11.31 10.03 11.04
N ARG A 93 -11.41 10.41 9.77
CA ARG A 93 -11.05 11.76 9.31
C ARG A 93 -12.02 12.82 9.85
N LYS A 94 -13.33 12.56 9.80
CA LYS A 94 -14.34 13.46 10.36
C LYS A 94 -14.14 13.70 11.86
N GLN A 95 -13.70 12.68 12.57
CA GLN A 95 -13.42 12.77 14.02
C GLN A 95 -12.01 13.28 14.35
N ASN A 96 -11.19 13.65 13.35
CA ASN A 96 -9.78 14.02 13.51
C ASN A 96 -8.95 12.98 14.27
N LYS A 97 -9.36 11.71 14.19
CA LYS A 97 -8.68 10.56 14.84
C LYS A 97 -7.93 9.67 13.84
N LYS A 98 -7.87 10.09 12.56
CA LYS A 98 -7.08 9.37 11.56
C LYS A 98 -5.59 9.52 11.89
N ARG A 99 -4.90 8.37 11.97
CA ARG A 99 -3.47 8.34 12.25
C ARG A 99 -2.69 9.01 11.12
N PHE A 100 -1.84 9.97 11.48
CA PHE A 100 -0.93 10.62 10.54
C PHE A 100 0.30 9.74 10.30
N SER A 101 0.66 9.57 9.05
CA SER A 101 1.89 8.88 8.63
C SER A 101 2.71 9.82 7.75
N PRO A 102 3.85 10.33 8.21
CA PRO A 102 4.66 11.26 7.43
C PRO A 102 5.19 10.62 6.15
N GLY A 103 5.50 9.32 6.17
CA GLY A 103 5.91 8.58 4.98
C GLY A 103 4.81 8.50 3.92
N THR A 104 3.57 8.25 4.34
CA THR A 104 2.41 8.26 3.42
C THR A 104 2.15 9.67 2.88
N ALA A 105 2.25 10.70 3.74
CA ALA A 105 2.07 12.09 3.31
C ALA A 105 3.12 12.50 2.26
N ALA A 106 4.38 12.14 2.48
CA ALA A 106 5.46 12.39 1.53
C ALA A 106 5.26 11.63 0.20
N ALA A 107 4.84 10.36 0.26
CA ALA A 107 4.55 9.57 -0.93
C ALA A 107 3.37 10.16 -1.73
N MET A 108 2.30 10.59 -1.06
CA MET A 108 1.17 11.22 -1.71
C MET A 108 1.53 12.59 -2.29
N ALA A 109 2.37 13.37 -1.59
CA ALA A 109 2.89 14.64 -2.13
C ALA A 109 3.70 14.40 -3.42
N PHE A 110 4.56 13.37 -3.42
CA PHE A 110 5.31 12.98 -4.62
C PHE A 110 4.39 12.56 -5.77
N LEU A 111 3.36 11.75 -5.51
CA LEU A 111 2.41 11.29 -6.53
C LEU A 111 1.52 12.42 -7.08
N ASN A 112 1.33 13.49 -6.31
CA ASN A 112 0.54 14.65 -6.73
C ASN A 112 1.34 15.68 -7.56
N ILE A 113 2.63 15.49 -7.75
CA ILE A 113 3.46 16.38 -8.56
C ILE A 113 3.08 16.20 -10.03
N LYS A 114 2.68 17.29 -10.66
CA LYS A 114 2.26 17.32 -12.07
C LYS A 114 3.37 17.82 -12.99
N ASP A 115 4.35 18.57 -12.45
CA ASP A 115 5.42 19.16 -13.24
C ASP A 115 6.47 18.11 -13.62
N PRO A 116 6.71 17.86 -14.93
CA PRO A 116 7.67 16.87 -15.42
C PRO A 116 9.09 17.13 -14.95
N THR A 117 9.48 18.42 -14.85
CA THR A 117 10.83 18.82 -14.44
C THR A 117 11.09 18.45 -13.00
N THR A 118 10.13 18.76 -12.10
CA THR A 118 10.21 18.41 -10.68
C THR A 118 10.26 16.89 -10.50
N ILE A 119 9.48 16.12 -11.24
CA ILE A 119 9.52 14.66 -11.21
C ILE A 119 10.91 14.13 -11.63
N LYS A 120 11.49 14.68 -12.72
CA LYS A 120 12.83 14.30 -13.19
C LYS A 120 13.91 14.57 -12.14
N VAL A 121 13.88 15.74 -11.50
CA VAL A 121 14.82 16.13 -10.45
C VAL A 121 14.66 15.24 -9.21
N MET A 122 13.45 15.04 -8.73
CA MET A 122 13.20 14.19 -7.56
C MET A 122 13.58 12.73 -7.82
N ARG A 123 13.28 12.21 -8.99
CA ARG A 123 13.71 10.87 -9.40
C ARG A 123 15.23 10.76 -9.43
N ALA A 124 15.92 11.72 -10.04
CA ALA A 124 17.38 11.74 -10.10
C ALA A 124 18.01 11.79 -8.70
N GLY A 125 17.46 12.60 -7.80
CA GLY A 125 17.86 12.65 -6.40
C GLY A 125 17.63 11.34 -5.66
N MET A 126 16.45 10.76 -5.78
CA MET A 126 16.09 9.50 -5.11
C MET A 126 16.93 8.32 -5.64
N MET A 127 17.00 8.13 -6.95
CA MET A 127 17.71 7.00 -7.56
C MET A 127 19.23 7.22 -7.57
N GLY A 128 19.70 8.43 -7.84
CA GLY A 128 21.12 8.77 -7.86
C GLY A 128 21.74 8.79 -6.48
N PHE A 129 21.25 9.66 -5.61
CA PHE A 129 21.80 9.86 -4.27
C PHE A 129 21.19 8.88 -3.25
N GLY A 130 19.86 8.78 -3.19
CA GLY A 130 19.17 7.97 -2.19
C GLY A 130 19.55 6.51 -2.24
N PHE A 131 19.62 5.89 -3.42
CA PHE A 131 20.03 4.50 -3.56
C PHE A 131 21.52 4.28 -3.25
N LYS A 132 22.38 5.26 -3.54
CA LYS A 132 23.80 5.19 -3.15
C LYS A 132 23.95 5.25 -1.63
N ALA A 133 23.24 6.16 -0.98
CA ALA A 133 23.25 6.30 0.47
C ALA A 133 22.69 5.02 1.14
N GLN A 134 21.60 4.47 0.63
CA GLN A 134 21.04 3.21 1.14
C GLN A 134 22.00 2.04 0.97
N ARG A 135 22.69 1.90 -0.17
CA ARG A 135 23.71 0.85 -0.37
C ARG A 135 24.87 0.98 0.60
N LEU A 136 25.31 2.21 0.88
CA LEU A 136 26.34 2.46 1.88
C LEU A 136 25.86 2.06 3.27
N ALA A 137 24.63 2.47 3.64
CA ALA A 137 24.00 2.10 4.91
C ALA A 137 23.81 0.59 5.04
N ALA A 138 23.41 -0.10 3.97
CA ALA A 138 23.29 -1.56 3.97
C ALA A 138 24.64 -2.28 4.16
N LYS A 139 25.71 -1.75 3.53
CA LYS A 139 27.08 -2.27 3.75
C LYS A 139 27.54 -2.05 5.20
N ALA A 140 27.33 -0.87 5.75
CA ALA A 140 27.66 -0.56 7.14
C ALA A 140 26.87 -1.43 8.12
N ALA A 141 25.56 -1.59 7.91
CA ALA A 141 24.72 -2.46 8.73
C ALA A 141 25.18 -3.94 8.67
N LYS A 142 25.60 -4.41 7.50
CA LYS A 142 26.17 -5.75 7.35
C LYS A 142 27.49 -5.90 8.10
N ALA A 143 28.38 -4.93 8.02
CA ALA A 143 29.67 -4.92 8.74
C ALA A 143 29.49 -4.91 10.26
N LEU A 144 28.44 -4.26 10.76
CA LEU A 144 28.09 -4.19 12.18
C LEU A 144 27.25 -5.39 12.66
N GLY A 145 26.98 -6.38 11.81
CA GLY A 145 26.17 -7.56 12.16
C GLY A 145 24.69 -7.25 12.44
N LEU A 146 24.19 -6.09 12.01
CA LEU A 146 22.80 -5.66 12.22
C LEU A 146 21.83 -6.23 11.20
N THR A 147 22.33 -6.88 10.15
CA THR A 147 21.48 -7.50 9.11
C THR A 147 20.97 -8.86 9.61
N GLN A 148 19.70 -9.13 9.34
CA GLN A 148 19.09 -10.43 9.64
C GLN A 148 18.88 -11.23 8.35
N GLU A 149 18.98 -12.56 8.46
CA GLU A 149 18.61 -13.43 7.35
C GLU A 149 17.14 -13.25 6.98
N THR A 150 16.87 -13.17 5.68
CA THR A 150 15.52 -13.06 5.16
C THR A 150 14.82 -14.40 5.35
N ARG A 151 13.81 -14.47 6.19
CA ARG A 151 13.01 -15.68 6.37
C ARG A 151 12.19 -15.97 5.11
N ALA A 152 12.07 -17.25 4.76
CA ALA A 152 11.25 -17.70 3.61
C ALA A 152 9.77 -17.32 3.79
N HIS A 153 9.30 -17.31 5.04
CA HIS A 153 7.92 -16.90 5.40
C HIS A 153 7.98 -15.74 6.37
N PRO A 154 7.17 -14.68 6.15
CA PRO A 154 7.08 -13.61 7.13
C PRO A 154 6.53 -14.18 8.44
N PRO A 155 7.06 -13.74 9.59
CA PRO A 155 6.53 -14.16 10.88
C PRO A 155 5.05 -13.78 10.96
N ALA A 156 4.22 -14.66 11.48
CA ALA A 156 2.84 -14.34 11.82
C ALA A 156 2.89 -13.26 12.90
N THR A 157 2.69 -12.00 12.52
CA THR A 157 2.73 -10.87 13.44
C THR A 157 1.30 -10.49 13.81
N LEU A 158 0.98 -10.63 15.07
CA LEU A 158 -0.14 -9.92 15.69
C LEU A 158 0.35 -8.50 15.97
N GLY A 159 -0.17 -7.52 15.22
CA GLY A 159 0.17 -6.12 15.42
C GLY A 159 1.15 -5.53 14.38
N ARG A 160 1.52 -4.28 14.60
CA ARG A 160 2.45 -3.55 13.75
C ARG A 160 3.89 -3.92 14.07
N PRO A 161 4.75 -4.13 13.06
CA PRO A 161 6.17 -4.24 13.31
C PRO A 161 6.69 -2.93 13.92
N THR A 162 7.62 -3.03 14.87
CA THR A 162 8.28 -1.87 15.45
C THR A 162 9.03 -1.08 14.37
N VAL A 163 9.22 0.23 14.57
CA VAL A 163 10.00 1.06 13.65
C VAL A 163 11.40 0.49 13.45
N LYS A 164 12.02 -0.04 14.52
CA LYS A 164 13.32 -0.73 14.45
C LYS A 164 13.28 -1.90 13.47
N ALA A 165 12.26 -2.75 13.53
CA ALA A 165 12.12 -3.89 12.62
C ALA A 165 11.93 -3.44 11.16
N GLN A 166 11.18 -2.36 10.91
CA GLN A 166 11.00 -1.79 9.57
C GLN A 166 12.30 -1.23 8.99
N VAL A 167 13.09 -0.54 9.79
CA VAL A 167 14.40 0.00 9.39
C VAL A 167 15.38 -1.13 9.08
N ILE A 168 15.42 -2.19 9.88
CA ILE A 168 16.25 -3.37 9.63
C ILE A 168 15.86 -4.03 8.30
N HIS A 169 14.57 -4.18 8.01
CA HIS A 169 14.12 -4.72 6.72
C HIS A 169 14.58 -3.87 5.53
N PHE A 170 14.54 -2.55 5.65
CA PHE A 170 15.02 -1.65 4.61
C PHE A 170 16.54 -1.77 4.40
N LEU A 171 17.31 -2.04 5.45
CA LEU A 171 18.76 -2.16 5.41
C LEU A 171 19.26 -3.56 5.07
N ASN A 172 18.42 -4.59 5.15
CA ASN A 172 18.82 -5.98 4.90
C ASN A 172 19.28 -6.25 3.47
N ARG A 173 18.73 -5.53 2.48
CA ARG A 173 19.07 -5.68 1.08
C ARG A 173 19.49 -4.35 0.47
N PRO A 174 20.64 -4.31 -0.21
CA PRO A 174 21.03 -3.10 -0.91
C PRO A 174 20.10 -2.83 -2.10
N MET A 175 19.77 -1.57 -2.33
CA MET A 175 19.06 -1.15 -3.53
C MET A 175 19.89 -1.46 -4.78
N PRO A 176 19.24 -1.73 -5.93
CA PRO A 176 19.94 -2.08 -7.15
C PRO A 176 20.91 -0.96 -7.56
N GLY A 177 22.08 -1.42 -8.03
CA GLY A 177 23.08 -0.57 -8.70
C GLY A 177 22.81 -0.51 -10.20
N ASN A 178 23.61 0.25 -10.92
CA ASN A 178 23.61 0.29 -12.40
C ASN A 178 22.24 0.56 -13.02
N LEU A 179 21.44 1.43 -12.39
CA LEU A 179 20.17 1.83 -12.97
C LEU A 179 20.40 2.67 -14.22
N PRO A 180 19.60 2.48 -15.27
CA PRO A 180 19.70 3.27 -16.48
C PRO A 180 19.49 4.75 -16.19
N LYS A 181 20.28 5.62 -16.82
CA LYS A 181 20.19 7.06 -16.64
C LYS A 181 18.92 7.63 -17.30
N ARG A 182 18.42 6.97 -18.36
CA ARG A 182 17.18 7.34 -19.04
C ARG A 182 16.04 6.44 -18.61
N THR A 183 14.82 6.95 -18.63
CA THR A 183 13.59 6.17 -18.48
C THR A 183 13.36 5.33 -19.73
N SER A 184 12.50 4.32 -19.65
CA SER A 184 12.01 3.60 -20.83
C SER A 184 11.37 4.56 -21.84
N ARG A 185 10.62 5.56 -21.35
CA ARG A 185 10.02 6.60 -22.18
C ARG A 185 11.09 7.46 -22.90
N GLY A 186 12.14 7.86 -22.17
CA GLY A 186 13.25 8.62 -22.77
C GLY A 186 14.12 7.80 -23.71
N LEU A 187 14.14 6.46 -23.59
CA LEU A 187 14.81 5.57 -24.53
C LEU A 187 13.98 5.36 -25.81
N LEU A 188 12.66 5.40 -25.70
CA LEU A 188 11.72 5.27 -26.80
C LEU A 188 11.39 6.63 -27.48
N ASP A 189 11.96 7.71 -26.96
CA ASP A 189 11.70 9.09 -27.40
C ASP A 189 10.23 9.51 -27.37
N ILE A 190 9.53 9.06 -26.32
CA ILE A 190 8.11 9.33 -26.09
C ILE A 190 7.87 10.26 -24.88
N GLU A 191 8.87 11.04 -24.49
CA GLU A 191 8.77 12.02 -23.38
C GLU A 191 8.24 13.39 -23.84
N ASP A 192 7.98 13.61 -25.12
CA ASP A 192 7.44 14.87 -25.63
C ASP A 192 5.93 14.95 -25.38
N ASP A 193 5.51 15.93 -24.56
CA ASP A 193 4.11 16.17 -24.23
C ASP A 193 3.29 16.73 -25.42
N LYS A 194 3.95 17.16 -26.49
CA LYS A 194 3.32 17.77 -27.67
C LYS A 194 3.01 16.79 -28.80
N VAL A 195 3.64 15.63 -28.75
CA VAL A 195 3.49 14.60 -29.79
C VAL A 195 3.01 13.30 -29.13
N ILE A 196 1.87 12.80 -29.57
CA ILE A 196 1.42 11.46 -29.19
C ILE A 196 2.18 10.48 -30.09
N PRO A 197 3.13 9.69 -29.54
CA PRO A 197 3.90 8.77 -30.38
C PRO A 197 2.99 7.62 -30.85
N VAL A 198 2.93 7.43 -32.16
CA VAL A 198 2.28 6.29 -32.76
C VAL A 198 3.34 5.22 -33.03
N ILE A 199 3.36 4.17 -32.24
CA ILE A 199 4.25 3.03 -32.47
C ILE A 199 3.57 2.13 -33.50
N ARG A 200 4.14 2.05 -34.68
CA ARG A 200 3.65 1.19 -35.77
C ARG A 200 4.60 0.03 -35.99
N ASN A 201 4.04 -1.12 -36.33
CA ASN A 201 4.82 -2.24 -36.80
C ASN A 201 5.33 -1.89 -38.23
N PRO A 202 6.64 -1.75 -38.46
CA PRO A 202 7.17 -1.37 -39.76
C PRO A 202 6.92 -2.40 -40.89
N LYS A 203 6.45 -3.57 -40.54
CA LYS A 203 6.13 -4.66 -41.50
C LYS A 203 4.65 -4.71 -41.89
N MET A 204 3.82 -3.84 -41.30
CA MET A 204 2.39 -3.75 -41.65
C MET A 204 2.09 -2.48 -42.42
N SER A 205 1.18 -2.56 -43.39
CA SER A 205 0.68 -1.39 -44.10
C SER A 205 -0.12 -0.47 -43.17
N SER A 206 -0.21 0.82 -43.46
CA SER A 206 -0.95 1.78 -42.63
C SER A 206 -2.46 1.50 -42.58
N GLU A 207 -3.00 0.76 -43.55
CA GLU A 207 -4.41 0.37 -43.63
C GLU A 207 -4.75 -0.84 -42.78
N GLU A 208 -3.75 -1.69 -42.48
CA GLU A 208 -3.91 -2.90 -41.69
C GLU A 208 -3.56 -2.71 -40.21
N SER A 209 -3.07 -1.53 -39.78
CA SER A 209 -2.63 -1.27 -38.42
C SER A 209 -3.67 -0.48 -37.63
N GLU A 210 -4.14 -1.01 -36.52
CA GLU A 210 -4.94 -0.26 -35.56
C GLU A 210 -4.03 0.58 -34.64
N ALA A 211 -4.46 1.81 -34.35
CA ALA A 211 -3.77 2.67 -33.39
C ALA A 211 -4.12 2.26 -31.97
N VAL A 212 -3.15 1.78 -31.20
CA VAL A 212 -3.33 1.42 -29.81
C VAL A 212 -2.70 2.49 -28.92
N PHE A 213 -3.48 3.08 -28.04
CA PHE A 213 -2.99 3.97 -26.99
C PHE A 213 -2.48 3.13 -25.82
N TYR A 214 -1.19 3.21 -25.56
CA TYR A 214 -0.57 2.61 -24.38
C TYR A 214 -0.42 3.67 -23.28
N PHE A 215 -1.12 3.46 -22.18
CA PHE A 215 -0.91 4.23 -20.94
C PHE A 215 0.00 3.41 -20.00
N PRO A 216 1.26 3.77 -19.85
CA PRO A 216 2.19 3.09 -18.96
C PRO A 216 1.90 3.32 -17.48
#